data_3652930188140d4dca49b0def91773d2
#
_entry.id   3652930188140d4dca49b0def91773d2
#
_cell.length_a   1.000
_cell.length_b   1.000
_cell.length_c   1.000
_cell.angle_alpha   90.00
_cell.angle_beta   90.00
_cell.angle_gamma   90.00
#
_symmetry.space_group_name_H-M   'P 1'
#
loop_
_entity.id
_entity.type
_entity.pdbx_description
1 polymer ?
#
loop_
_entity_poly.entity_id
_entity_poly.type
_entity_poly.pdbx_seq_one_letter_code
_entity_poly.pdbx_strand_id
1 'polypeptide(L)'
;MTVYKLTYLDAKGLGESIRFILSYLKKEFEDIRLPFDTLSQLRNMPEVPYGRVPYLEIDGSIMYQTTAILRHLSIEAGLNGKNSKENLNIDMIAGTVGDLITEIQRYIKAKESSEKEYIKECLVKEIIPFYMEKFEAIIANEGYLANGKLSWADLYAVGYSESIPGLVGIDLTEKYPSFQALLKKIHSLPGVKDWIQKRPVANI
;
A
#
# COMPACT_ATOMS: atom_id res chain seq x y z
N MET A 1 6.65 -25.06 10.49
CA MET A 1 6.98 -23.91 9.60
C MET A 1 5.77 -22.99 9.62
N THR A 2 5.94 -21.71 9.90
CA THR A 2 4.83 -20.74 9.96
C THR A 2 4.23 -20.57 8.57
N VAL A 3 2.90 -20.67 8.47
CA VAL A 3 2.15 -20.58 7.21
C VAL A 3 1.53 -19.19 7.12
N TYR A 4 1.86 -18.46 6.07
CA TYR A 4 1.30 -17.14 5.77
C TYR A 4 0.37 -17.25 4.55
N LYS A 5 -0.85 -16.70 4.66
CA LYS A 5 -1.78 -16.58 3.51
C LYS A 5 -2.31 -15.16 3.45
N LEU A 6 -2.02 -14.48 2.37
CA LEU A 6 -2.54 -13.15 2.09
C LEU A 6 -3.72 -13.25 1.15
N THR A 7 -4.88 -12.77 1.56
CA THR A 7 -6.06 -12.70 0.69
C THR A 7 -6.34 -11.24 0.32
N TYR A 8 -6.32 -10.97 -0.98
CA TYR A 8 -6.66 -9.67 -1.55
C TYR A 8 -7.27 -9.82 -2.95
N LEU A 9 -7.68 -8.72 -3.56
CA LEU A 9 -8.11 -8.70 -4.97
C LEU A 9 -6.93 -9.01 -5.90
N ASP A 10 -7.26 -9.44 -7.12
CA ASP A 10 -6.25 -9.57 -8.19
C ASP A 10 -5.77 -8.20 -8.66
N ALA A 11 -5.12 -7.50 -7.76
CA ALA A 11 -4.60 -6.15 -7.88
C ALA A 11 -3.37 -5.97 -7.00
N LYS A 12 -2.60 -4.92 -7.27
CA LYS A 12 -1.55 -4.44 -6.37
C LYS A 12 -2.17 -3.79 -5.13
N GLY A 13 -2.72 -2.61 -5.25
CA GLY A 13 -3.51 -1.89 -4.25
C GLY A 13 -2.94 -1.97 -2.82
N LEU A 14 -3.85 -2.12 -1.85
CA LEU A 14 -3.47 -2.29 -0.45
C LEU A 14 -2.71 -3.59 -0.16
N GLY A 15 -2.92 -4.64 -0.97
CA GLY A 15 -2.25 -5.92 -0.82
C GLY A 15 -0.75 -5.84 -1.12
N GLU A 16 -0.32 -4.97 -2.03
CA GLU A 16 1.06 -4.93 -2.48
C GLU A 16 2.03 -4.52 -1.38
N SER A 17 1.64 -3.61 -0.52
CA SER A 17 2.45 -3.22 0.64
C SER A 17 2.69 -4.39 1.62
N ILE A 18 1.69 -5.28 1.77
CA ILE A 18 1.83 -6.49 2.60
C ILE A 18 2.72 -7.52 1.89
N ARG A 19 2.58 -7.67 0.57
CA ARG A 19 3.47 -8.53 -0.24
C ARG A 19 4.92 -8.04 -0.15
N PHE A 20 5.15 -6.73 -0.18
CA PHE A 20 6.48 -6.15 -0.04
C PHE A 20 7.11 -6.46 1.32
N ILE A 21 6.40 -6.29 2.44
CA ILE A 21 6.98 -6.55 3.76
C ILE A 21 7.21 -8.05 4.00
N LEU A 22 6.31 -8.93 3.56
CA LEU A 22 6.50 -10.37 3.63
C LEU A 22 7.72 -10.81 2.80
N SER A 23 7.86 -10.27 1.60
CA SER A 23 9.00 -10.54 0.72
C SER A 23 10.31 -9.98 1.26
N TYR A 24 10.30 -8.78 1.86
CA TYR A 24 11.45 -8.20 2.56
C TYR A 24 11.92 -9.10 3.70
N LEU A 25 10.99 -9.66 4.47
CA LEU A 25 11.24 -10.66 5.52
C LEU A 25 11.63 -12.04 4.97
N LYS A 26 11.61 -12.23 3.65
CA LYS A 26 11.83 -13.53 2.98
C LYS A 26 10.87 -14.61 3.49
N LYS A 27 9.65 -14.23 3.87
CA LYS A 27 8.59 -15.18 4.21
C LYS A 27 8.00 -15.75 2.93
N GLU A 28 7.86 -17.06 2.89
CA GLU A 28 7.01 -17.70 1.88
C GLU A 28 5.55 -17.51 2.29
N PHE A 29 4.70 -17.12 1.35
CA PHE A 29 3.28 -16.91 1.59
C PHE A 29 2.44 -17.34 0.38
N GLU A 30 1.25 -17.81 0.66
CA GLU A 30 0.21 -18.04 -0.33
C GLU A 30 -0.46 -16.71 -0.66
N ASP A 31 -0.42 -16.28 -1.94
CA ASP A 31 -1.04 -15.04 -2.42
C ASP A 31 -2.40 -15.37 -3.04
N ILE A 32 -3.45 -15.38 -2.22
CA ILE A 32 -4.82 -15.67 -2.64
C ILE A 32 -5.42 -14.43 -3.27
N ARG A 33 -5.67 -14.49 -4.58
CA ARG A 33 -6.20 -13.38 -5.37
C ARG A 33 -7.67 -13.60 -5.70
N LEU A 34 -8.50 -12.71 -5.21
CA LEU A 34 -9.94 -12.72 -5.46
C LEU A 34 -10.27 -11.91 -6.73
N PRO A 35 -11.15 -12.43 -7.61
CA PRO A 35 -11.68 -11.65 -8.72
C PRO A 35 -12.43 -10.39 -8.24
N PHE A 36 -12.45 -9.34 -9.05
CA PHE A 36 -13.10 -8.06 -8.68
C PHE A 36 -14.61 -8.17 -8.47
N ASP A 37 -15.27 -9.07 -9.15
CA ASP A 37 -16.71 -9.32 -9.01
C ASP A 37 -17.11 -9.86 -7.63
N THR A 38 -16.14 -10.47 -6.90
CA THR A 38 -16.34 -10.91 -5.51
C THR A 38 -16.54 -9.77 -4.52
N LEU A 39 -16.16 -8.52 -4.87
CA LEU A 39 -16.28 -7.35 -3.98
C LEU A 39 -17.68 -7.16 -3.40
N SER A 40 -18.72 -7.41 -4.20
CA SER A 40 -20.12 -7.30 -3.77
C SER A 40 -20.52 -8.39 -2.77
N GLN A 41 -19.80 -9.49 -2.74
CA GLN A 41 -20.09 -10.69 -1.95
C GLN A 41 -19.28 -10.77 -0.65
N LEU A 42 -18.19 -9.99 -0.51
CA LEU A 42 -17.25 -10.10 0.62
C LEU A 42 -17.95 -10.02 2.00
N ARG A 43 -19.03 -9.22 2.11
CA ARG A 43 -19.79 -9.10 3.36
C ARG A 43 -20.58 -10.35 3.74
N ASN A 44 -20.81 -11.24 2.78
CA ASN A 44 -21.55 -12.49 2.97
C ASN A 44 -20.62 -13.69 3.13
N MET A 45 -19.30 -13.47 3.06
CA MET A 45 -18.28 -14.50 3.22
C MET A 45 -17.83 -14.55 4.70
N PRO A 46 -18.20 -15.61 5.45
CA PRO A 46 -17.90 -15.68 6.90
C PRO A 46 -16.41 -15.62 7.23
N GLU A 47 -15.56 -16.10 6.32
CA GLU A 47 -14.12 -16.10 6.44
C GLU A 47 -13.48 -14.71 6.23
N VAL A 48 -14.23 -13.74 5.67
CA VAL A 48 -13.71 -12.39 5.37
C VAL A 48 -14.01 -11.42 6.50
N PRO A 49 -13.01 -10.97 7.27
CA PRO A 49 -13.21 -10.09 8.39
C PRO A 49 -13.90 -8.78 7.98
N TYR A 50 -15.05 -8.50 8.59
CA TYR A 50 -15.83 -7.28 8.31
C TYR A 50 -16.18 -7.05 6.83
N GLY A 51 -16.15 -8.13 5.99
CA GLY A 51 -16.41 -8.03 4.56
C GLY A 51 -15.40 -7.16 3.81
N ARG A 52 -14.13 -7.18 4.23
CA ARG A 52 -13.07 -6.36 3.66
C ARG A 52 -11.77 -7.14 3.46
N VAL A 53 -11.07 -6.81 2.40
CA VAL A 53 -9.73 -7.30 2.07
C VAL A 53 -8.78 -6.10 1.96
N PRO A 54 -7.45 -6.23 2.22
CA PRO A 54 -6.74 -7.47 2.51
C PRO A 54 -6.93 -7.96 3.95
N TYR A 55 -6.74 -9.26 4.12
CA TYR A 55 -6.43 -9.87 5.41
C TYR A 55 -5.27 -10.85 5.27
N LEU A 56 -4.53 -11.05 6.35
CA LEU A 56 -3.40 -11.98 6.44
C LEU A 56 -3.72 -13.05 7.48
N GLU A 57 -3.61 -14.31 7.10
CA GLU A 57 -3.67 -15.45 8.02
C GLU A 57 -2.24 -15.88 8.36
N ILE A 58 -1.93 -16.04 9.65
CA ILE A 58 -0.68 -16.57 10.16
C ILE A 58 -1.01 -17.73 11.08
N ASP A 59 -0.66 -18.96 10.68
CA ASP A 59 -0.93 -20.20 11.43
C ASP A 59 -2.40 -20.30 11.89
N GLY A 60 -3.35 -19.97 11.01
CA GLY A 60 -4.80 -19.98 11.27
C GLY A 60 -5.35 -18.73 11.99
N SER A 61 -4.49 -17.83 12.46
CA SER A 61 -4.92 -16.56 13.08
C SER A 61 -5.09 -15.48 12.02
N ILE A 62 -6.29 -14.91 11.91
CA ILE A 62 -6.62 -13.90 10.92
C ILE A 62 -6.31 -12.50 11.45
N MET A 63 -5.51 -11.74 10.68
CA MET A 63 -5.19 -10.34 10.91
C MET A 63 -5.79 -9.48 9.79
N TYR A 64 -6.41 -8.39 10.13
CA TYR A 64 -7.03 -7.47 9.19
C TYR A 64 -6.62 -6.02 9.47
N GLN A 65 -6.97 -5.07 8.57
CA GLN A 65 -6.47 -3.70 8.51
C GLN A 65 -5.00 -3.62 8.05
N THR A 66 -4.80 -3.14 6.83
CA THR A 66 -3.48 -3.06 6.19
C THR A 66 -2.41 -2.44 7.09
N THR A 67 -2.71 -1.30 7.71
CA THR A 67 -1.75 -0.60 8.57
C THR A 67 -1.43 -1.37 9.85
N ALA A 68 -2.39 -2.11 10.42
CA ALA A 68 -2.14 -2.96 11.58
C ALA A 68 -1.25 -4.15 11.22
N ILE A 69 -1.50 -4.79 10.07
CA ILE A 69 -0.68 -5.89 9.54
C ILE A 69 0.76 -5.40 9.29
N LEU A 70 0.92 -4.28 8.60
CA LEU A 70 2.23 -3.71 8.31
C LEU A 70 3.00 -3.34 9.59
N ARG A 71 2.33 -2.71 10.56
CA ARG A 71 2.93 -2.37 11.85
C ARG A 71 3.35 -3.62 12.63
N HIS A 72 2.55 -4.68 12.62
CA HIS A 72 2.88 -5.95 13.27
C HIS A 72 4.13 -6.58 12.62
N LEU A 73 4.13 -6.72 11.30
CA LEU A 73 5.27 -7.31 10.58
C LEU A 73 6.53 -6.44 10.62
N SER A 74 6.37 -5.12 10.78
CA SER A 74 7.51 -4.18 10.85
C SER A 74 8.41 -4.41 12.07
N ILE A 75 7.89 -4.99 13.14
CA ILE A 75 8.67 -5.30 14.34
C ILE A 75 9.75 -6.32 14.01
N GLU A 76 9.36 -7.42 13.34
CA GLU A 76 10.30 -8.45 12.90
C GLU A 76 11.23 -7.93 11.79
N ALA A 77 10.69 -7.09 10.89
CA ALA A 77 11.45 -6.50 9.80
C ALA A 77 12.45 -5.42 10.23
N GLY A 78 12.39 -4.93 11.46
CA GLY A 78 13.19 -3.78 11.91
C GLY A 78 12.83 -2.47 11.22
N LEU A 79 11.59 -2.37 10.70
CA LEU A 79 11.06 -1.22 9.96
C LEU A 79 10.13 -0.34 10.80
N ASN A 80 10.11 -0.56 12.10
CA ASN A 80 9.45 0.28 13.10
C ASN A 80 10.40 1.35 13.66
N GLY A 81 9.86 2.28 14.47
CA GLY A 81 10.63 3.28 15.20
C GLY A 81 11.40 2.68 16.38
N LYS A 82 12.50 3.29 16.77
CA LYS A 82 13.31 2.90 17.94
C LYS A 82 12.63 3.23 19.28
N ASN A 83 11.69 4.14 19.26
CA ASN A 83 10.95 4.62 20.43
C ASN A 83 9.53 5.09 20.05
N SER A 84 8.73 5.47 21.03
CA SER A 84 7.33 5.88 20.81
C SER A 84 7.20 7.09 19.88
N LYS A 85 8.12 8.05 19.93
CA LYS A 85 8.10 9.24 19.07
C LYS A 85 8.38 8.88 17.61
N GLU A 86 9.39 8.05 17.35
CA GLU A 86 9.68 7.58 16.00
C GLU A 86 8.51 6.74 15.44
N ASN A 87 7.87 5.90 16.26
CA ASN A 87 6.69 5.16 15.86
C ASN A 87 5.51 6.09 15.55
N LEU A 88 5.30 7.14 16.36
CA LEU A 88 4.29 8.16 16.08
C LEU A 88 4.54 8.84 14.74
N ASN A 89 5.79 9.20 14.42
CA ASN A 89 6.12 9.82 13.13
C ASN A 89 5.76 8.89 11.96
N ILE A 90 6.08 7.60 12.07
CA ILE A 90 5.72 6.60 11.04
C ILE A 90 4.19 6.47 10.92
N ASP A 91 3.48 6.42 12.04
CA ASP A 91 2.02 6.32 12.07
C ASP A 91 1.32 7.54 11.49
N MET A 92 1.85 8.77 11.72
CA MET A 92 1.33 9.99 11.10
C MET A 92 1.46 9.95 9.59
N ILE A 93 2.62 9.53 9.06
CA ILE A 93 2.79 9.35 7.60
C ILE A 93 1.85 8.29 7.06
N ALA A 94 1.76 7.14 7.72
CA ALA A 94 0.87 6.07 7.26
C ALA A 94 -0.61 6.49 7.29
N GLY A 95 -1.03 7.27 8.30
CA GLY A 95 -2.36 7.89 8.34
C GLY A 95 -2.57 8.82 7.14
N THR A 96 -1.59 9.70 6.86
CA THR A 96 -1.65 10.64 5.71
C THR A 96 -1.71 9.89 4.37
N VAL A 97 -0.95 8.81 4.21
CA VAL A 97 -1.08 7.92 3.03
C VAL A 97 -2.49 7.31 2.97
N GLY A 98 -3.05 6.89 4.11
CA GLY A 98 -4.41 6.37 4.23
C GLY A 98 -5.48 7.39 3.81
N ASP A 99 -5.30 8.68 4.12
CA ASP A 99 -6.19 9.75 3.70
C ASP A 99 -6.19 9.88 2.16
N LEU A 100 -5.02 9.92 1.53
CA LEU A 100 -4.92 9.92 0.05
C LEU A 100 -5.58 8.69 -0.57
N ILE A 101 -5.34 7.51 0.01
CA ILE A 101 -5.98 6.26 -0.44
C ILE A 101 -7.50 6.36 -0.34
N THR A 102 -8.03 6.97 0.72
CA THR A 102 -9.47 7.14 0.92
C THR A 102 -10.10 8.00 -0.18
N GLU A 103 -9.43 9.08 -0.58
CA GLU A 103 -9.89 9.91 -1.70
C GLU A 103 -9.88 9.14 -3.04
N ILE A 104 -8.82 8.36 -3.30
CA ILE A 104 -8.76 7.50 -4.50
C ILE A 104 -9.87 6.43 -4.46
N GLN A 105 -10.12 5.83 -3.30
CA GLN A 105 -11.21 4.85 -3.14
C GLN A 105 -12.60 5.47 -3.36
N ARG A 106 -12.78 6.76 -3.04
CA ARG A 106 -14.02 7.48 -3.36
C ARG A 106 -14.27 7.52 -4.86
N TYR A 107 -13.25 7.79 -5.66
CA TYR A 107 -13.32 7.72 -7.12
C TYR A 107 -13.70 6.33 -7.63
N ILE A 108 -13.05 5.28 -7.06
CA ILE A 108 -13.33 3.89 -7.47
C ILE A 108 -14.79 3.49 -7.19
N LYS A 109 -15.36 3.97 -6.07
CA LYS A 109 -16.72 3.65 -5.62
C LYS A 109 -17.82 4.49 -6.28
N ALA A 110 -17.48 5.60 -6.92
CA ALA A 110 -18.45 6.45 -7.61
C ALA A 110 -19.13 5.68 -8.73
N LYS A 111 -20.47 5.71 -8.75
CA LYS A 111 -21.30 4.97 -9.70
C LYS A 111 -21.74 5.84 -10.89
N GLU A 112 -22.10 7.08 -10.61
CA GLU A 112 -22.55 8.03 -11.62
C GLU A 112 -21.38 8.57 -12.43
N SER A 113 -21.48 8.55 -13.76
CA SER A 113 -20.40 8.95 -14.66
C SER A 113 -19.95 10.39 -14.44
N SER A 114 -20.88 11.33 -14.25
CA SER A 114 -20.59 12.73 -14.00
C SER A 114 -19.88 12.96 -12.66
N GLU A 115 -20.32 12.27 -11.60
CA GLU A 115 -19.66 12.30 -10.30
C GLU A 115 -18.25 11.74 -10.39
N LYS A 116 -18.09 10.62 -11.08
CA LYS A 116 -16.79 9.96 -11.24
C LYS A 116 -15.80 10.84 -12.00
N GLU A 117 -16.24 11.52 -13.05
CA GLU A 117 -15.39 12.43 -13.82
C GLU A 117 -14.98 13.65 -12.99
N TYR A 118 -15.90 14.26 -12.26
CA TYR A 118 -15.61 15.35 -11.33
C TYR A 118 -14.60 14.94 -10.25
N ILE A 119 -14.81 13.79 -9.59
CA ILE A 119 -13.87 13.30 -8.57
C ILE A 119 -12.49 13.04 -9.18
N LYS A 120 -12.43 12.46 -10.38
CA LYS A 120 -11.16 12.24 -11.09
C LYS A 120 -10.44 13.55 -11.35
N GLU A 121 -11.14 14.56 -11.80
CA GLU A 121 -10.55 15.88 -12.05
C GLU A 121 -9.97 16.48 -10.78
N CYS A 122 -10.70 16.46 -9.66
CA CYS A 122 -10.22 16.90 -8.34
C CYS A 122 -9.00 16.08 -7.89
N LEU A 123 -9.02 14.75 -8.04
CA LEU A 123 -7.89 13.90 -7.70
C LEU A 123 -6.62 14.31 -8.47
N VAL A 124 -6.75 14.48 -9.80
CA VAL A 124 -5.61 14.73 -10.68
C VAL A 124 -5.04 16.14 -10.48
N LYS A 125 -5.92 17.15 -10.36
CA LYS A 125 -5.50 18.56 -10.33
C LYS A 125 -5.15 19.08 -8.94
N GLU A 126 -5.75 18.52 -7.89
CA GLU A 126 -5.67 19.11 -6.56
C GLU A 126 -5.20 18.09 -5.49
N ILE A 127 -5.90 16.96 -5.34
CA ILE A 127 -5.72 16.07 -4.20
C ILE A 127 -4.38 15.35 -4.26
N ILE A 128 -4.10 14.64 -5.35
CA ILE A 128 -2.82 13.92 -5.52
C ILE A 128 -1.64 14.90 -5.45
N PRO A 129 -1.62 16.04 -6.17
CA PRO A 129 -0.56 17.02 -6.02
C PRO A 129 -0.36 17.51 -4.60
N PHE A 130 -1.44 17.82 -3.87
CA PHE A 130 -1.38 18.28 -2.48
C PHE A 130 -0.62 17.32 -1.56
N TYR A 131 -0.88 16.01 -1.65
CA TYR A 131 -0.18 15.00 -0.85
C TYR A 131 1.24 14.75 -1.37
N MET A 132 1.38 14.58 -2.68
CA MET A 132 2.65 14.22 -3.27
C MET A 132 3.72 15.31 -3.16
N GLU A 133 3.36 16.59 -3.24
CA GLU A 133 4.30 17.70 -3.03
C GLU A 133 4.87 17.69 -1.60
N LYS A 134 4.06 17.33 -0.61
CA LYS A 134 4.52 17.20 0.78
C LYS A 134 5.41 15.98 0.98
N PHE A 135 5.04 14.84 0.41
CA PHE A 135 5.88 13.64 0.44
C PHE A 135 7.21 13.88 -0.28
N GLU A 136 7.18 14.52 -1.45
CA GLU A 136 8.37 14.90 -2.22
C GLU A 136 9.33 15.74 -1.38
N ALA A 137 8.81 16.78 -0.70
CA ALA A 137 9.63 17.64 0.15
C ALA A 137 10.27 16.90 1.33
N ILE A 138 9.52 15.99 1.98
CA ILE A 138 10.04 15.17 3.08
C ILE A 138 11.14 14.25 2.56
N ILE A 139 10.90 13.53 1.47
CA ILE A 139 11.85 12.57 0.91
C ILE A 139 13.10 13.28 0.38
N ALA A 140 12.95 14.44 -0.25
CA ALA A 140 14.08 15.24 -0.72
C ALA A 140 15.02 15.65 0.41
N ASN A 141 14.47 15.95 1.60
CA ASN A 141 15.23 16.34 2.77
C ASN A 141 15.79 15.15 3.57
N GLU A 142 14.98 14.11 3.74
CA GLU A 142 15.29 13.00 4.67
C GLU A 142 15.66 11.68 3.96
N GLY A 143 15.36 11.56 2.67
CA GLY A 143 15.60 10.35 1.88
C GLY A 143 14.54 9.27 2.05
N TYR A 144 13.63 9.39 3.04
CA TYR A 144 12.51 8.52 3.38
C TYR A 144 11.35 9.35 3.93
N LEU A 145 10.18 8.75 4.07
CA LEU A 145 8.96 9.44 4.54
C LEU A 145 8.95 9.74 6.04
N ALA A 146 9.71 8.99 6.84
CA ALA A 146 9.76 9.20 8.29
C ALA A 146 11.16 8.94 8.88
N ASN A 147 11.58 9.80 9.81
CA ASN A 147 12.78 9.62 10.64
C ASN A 147 14.11 9.46 9.86
N GLY A 148 14.17 9.85 8.60
CA GLY A 148 15.35 9.74 7.75
C GLY A 148 15.84 8.31 7.51
N LYS A 149 14.98 7.31 7.69
CA LYS A 149 15.30 5.88 7.52
C LYS A 149 14.13 5.10 6.98
N LEU A 150 14.44 3.97 6.32
CA LEU A 150 13.42 3.05 5.82
C LEU A 150 12.47 2.61 6.94
N SER A 151 11.18 2.69 6.68
CA SER A 151 10.10 2.29 7.58
C SER A 151 8.99 1.57 6.82
N TRP A 152 8.05 0.96 7.54
CA TRP A 152 6.90 0.34 6.91
C TRP A 152 5.95 1.34 6.21
N ALA A 153 6.00 2.64 6.60
CA ALA A 153 5.24 3.67 5.90
C ALA A 153 5.75 3.90 4.46
N ASP A 154 7.06 3.73 4.22
CA ASP A 154 7.63 3.80 2.86
C ASP A 154 7.13 2.63 2.00
N LEU A 155 7.11 1.41 2.55
CA LEU A 155 6.55 0.25 1.86
C LEU A 155 5.07 0.42 1.58
N TYR A 156 4.31 1.04 2.51
CA TYR A 156 2.89 1.31 2.35
C TYR A 156 2.63 2.30 1.22
N ALA A 157 3.32 3.44 1.25
CA ALA A 157 3.17 4.48 0.24
C ALA A 157 3.57 3.98 -1.15
N VAL A 158 4.74 3.35 -1.29
CA VAL A 158 5.24 2.84 -2.57
C VAL A 158 4.39 1.68 -3.07
N GLY A 159 4.04 0.71 -2.22
CA GLY A 159 3.22 -0.44 -2.62
C GLY A 159 1.87 -0.02 -3.20
N TYR A 160 1.19 0.93 -2.54
CA TYR A 160 -0.09 1.44 -3.05
C TYR A 160 0.07 2.30 -4.31
N SER A 161 1.13 3.13 -4.37
CA SER A 161 1.36 4.06 -5.49
C SER A 161 1.43 3.38 -6.85
N GLU A 162 1.85 2.11 -6.89
CA GLU A 162 1.90 1.32 -8.12
C GLU A 162 0.54 1.08 -8.79
N SER A 163 -0.56 1.27 -8.06
CA SER A 163 -1.91 1.17 -8.61
C SER A 163 -2.42 2.48 -9.21
N ILE A 164 -1.84 3.61 -8.84
CA ILE A 164 -2.35 4.94 -9.21
C ILE A 164 -2.36 5.15 -10.72
N PRO A 165 -1.32 4.78 -11.49
CA PRO A 165 -1.36 4.93 -12.95
C PRO A 165 -2.53 4.16 -13.59
N GLY A 166 -2.77 2.92 -13.18
CA GLY A 166 -3.90 2.12 -13.68
C GLY A 166 -5.27 2.63 -13.25
N LEU A 167 -5.37 3.24 -12.07
CA LEU A 167 -6.63 3.72 -11.51
C LEU A 167 -7.03 5.08 -12.08
N VAL A 168 -6.12 6.05 -12.10
CA VAL A 168 -6.44 7.45 -12.45
C VAL A 168 -5.67 7.98 -13.65
N GLY A 169 -4.70 7.24 -14.17
CA GLY A 169 -3.95 7.61 -15.38
C GLY A 169 -2.83 8.62 -15.15
N ILE A 170 -2.30 8.71 -13.92
CA ILE A 170 -1.18 9.62 -13.58
C ILE A 170 0.06 8.79 -13.27
N ASP A 171 1.16 9.10 -13.91
CA ASP A 171 2.48 8.64 -13.50
C ASP A 171 3.07 9.58 -12.45
N LEU A 172 3.18 9.10 -11.21
CA LEU A 172 3.74 9.86 -10.10
C LEU A 172 5.26 10.06 -10.24
N THR A 173 5.93 9.24 -11.02
CA THR A 173 7.40 9.27 -11.14
C THR A 173 7.90 10.39 -12.04
N GLU A 174 7.09 10.88 -12.97
CA GLU A 174 7.48 11.97 -13.86
C GLU A 174 7.61 13.31 -13.14
N LYS A 175 6.71 13.57 -12.19
CA LYS A 175 6.60 14.87 -11.51
C LYS A 175 7.34 14.92 -10.17
N TYR A 176 7.59 13.78 -9.53
CA TYR A 176 8.13 13.69 -8.17
C TYR A 176 9.42 12.86 -8.12
N PRO A 177 10.59 13.48 -8.44
CA PRO A 177 11.85 12.75 -8.59
C PRO A 177 12.36 12.12 -7.29
N SER A 178 12.13 12.72 -6.11
CA SER A 178 12.51 12.12 -4.83
C SER A 178 11.65 10.91 -4.51
N PHE A 179 10.34 10.98 -4.82
CA PHE A 179 9.45 9.82 -4.70
C PHE A 179 9.85 8.70 -5.68
N GLN A 180 10.23 9.06 -6.92
CA GLN A 180 10.80 8.09 -7.88
C GLN A 180 12.06 7.42 -7.32
N ALA A 181 12.95 8.20 -6.68
CA ALA A 181 14.15 7.65 -6.05
C ALA A 181 13.79 6.70 -4.89
N LEU A 182 12.81 7.04 -4.06
CA LEU A 182 12.30 6.17 -3.00
C LEU A 182 11.72 4.87 -3.59
N LEU A 183 10.89 4.97 -4.63
CA LEU A 183 10.33 3.81 -5.32
C LEU A 183 11.44 2.87 -5.82
N LYS A 184 12.47 3.41 -6.48
CA LYS A 184 13.62 2.63 -6.94
C LYS A 184 14.37 1.97 -5.79
N LYS A 185 14.54 2.66 -4.65
CA LYS A 185 15.15 2.08 -3.44
C LYS A 185 14.34 0.89 -2.92
N ILE A 186 13.01 1.05 -2.78
CA ILE A 186 12.12 -0.02 -2.31
C ILE A 186 12.16 -1.22 -3.27
N HIS A 187 12.05 -0.98 -4.58
CA HIS A 187 12.11 -2.04 -5.59
C HIS A 187 13.45 -2.77 -5.63
N SER A 188 14.53 -2.14 -5.18
CA SER A 188 15.86 -2.76 -5.13
C SER A 188 16.12 -3.59 -3.86
N LEU A 189 15.23 -3.52 -2.85
CA LEU A 189 15.36 -4.36 -1.65
C LEU A 189 15.30 -5.84 -2.04
N PRO A 190 16.25 -6.69 -1.58
CA PRO A 190 16.44 -8.03 -2.16
C PRO A 190 15.17 -8.86 -2.30
N GLY A 191 14.42 -9.07 -1.23
CA GLY A 191 13.18 -9.85 -1.29
C GLY A 191 12.06 -9.17 -2.09
N VAL A 192 11.97 -7.83 -2.05
CA VAL A 192 10.98 -7.05 -2.83
C VAL A 192 11.30 -7.15 -4.32
N LYS A 193 12.57 -7.04 -4.69
CA LYS A 193 13.01 -7.22 -6.09
C LYS A 193 12.61 -8.59 -6.63
N ASP A 194 12.85 -9.65 -5.85
CA ASP A 194 12.52 -11.01 -6.22
C ASP A 194 11.01 -11.20 -6.39
N TRP A 195 10.21 -10.57 -5.51
CA TRP A 195 8.76 -10.55 -5.62
C TRP A 195 8.30 -9.86 -6.91
N ILE A 196 8.80 -8.67 -7.20
CA ILE A 196 8.42 -7.90 -8.39
C ILE A 196 8.69 -8.69 -9.68
N GLN A 197 9.78 -9.47 -9.72
CA GLN A 197 10.13 -10.29 -10.88
C GLN A 197 9.19 -11.48 -11.09
N LYS A 198 8.64 -12.05 -10.02
CA LYS A 198 7.80 -13.27 -10.07
C LYS A 198 6.30 -13.03 -9.90
N ARG A 199 5.89 -11.86 -9.40
CA ARG A 199 4.48 -11.58 -9.16
C ARG A 199 3.67 -11.62 -10.46
N PRO A 200 2.39 -12.06 -10.40
CA PRO A 200 1.49 -11.96 -11.55
C PRO A 200 1.36 -10.52 -12.03
N VAL A 201 1.20 -10.37 -13.34
CA VAL A 201 0.93 -9.06 -13.94
C VAL A 201 -0.47 -8.61 -13.53
N ALA A 202 -0.57 -7.46 -12.88
CA ALA A 202 -1.82 -6.79 -12.55
C ALA A 202 -1.78 -5.36 -13.07
N ASN A 203 -2.86 -4.91 -13.70
CA ASN A 203 -2.96 -3.58 -14.29
C ASN A 203 -3.24 -2.48 -13.25
N ILE A 204 -3.73 -2.86 -12.07
CA ILE A 204 -4.06 -1.98 -10.94
C ILE A 204 -3.61 -2.58 -9.62
#